data_ea297ca26c2325267e892bf3d1887407
#
_entry.id   ea297ca26c2325267e892bf3d1887407
#
_cell.length_a   1.000
_cell.length_b   1.000
_cell.length_c   1.000
_cell.angle_alpha   90.00
_cell.angle_beta   90.00
_cell.angle_gamma   90.00
#
_symmetry.space_group_name_H-M   'P 1'
#
loop_
_entity.id
_entity.type
_entity.pdbx_description
1 polymer ?
#
loop_
_entity_poly.entity_id
_entity_poly.type
_entity_poly.pdbx_seq_one_letter_code
_entity_poly.pdbx_strand_id
1 'polypeptide(L)'
;RTALYDNPRLNNRYWVTPPQSASLVRMVIDPHLRVPAGYHIFDHSLPTWIFNFLESREQGNTRWIRLESDRPVVEQILGYAHAQQLQSCIVEGGAATLNHFIASGLWDEARVIYSTNLLGRGLPAPLLQNAQLIEEIACGEDRICWYQHIQPEGFS
;
A
#
# COMPACT_ATOMS: atom_id res chain seq x y z
N ARG A 1 1.30 -10.32 5.67
CA ARG A 1 1.55 -11.66 5.10
C ARG A 1 2.42 -11.56 3.85
N THR A 2 2.08 -10.72 2.88
CA THR A 2 2.84 -10.51 1.63
C THR A 2 4.31 -10.17 1.90
N ALA A 3 4.58 -9.15 2.73
CA ALA A 3 5.95 -8.77 3.08
C ALA A 3 6.78 -9.93 3.66
N LEU A 4 6.13 -10.83 4.42
CA LEU A 4 6.79 -11.98 5.03
C LEU A 4 7.13 -13.09 4.00
N TYR A 5 6.27 -13.29 2.98
CA TYR A 5 6.50 -14.36 2.00
C TYR A 5 7.33 -13.92 0.81
N ASP A 6 7.13 -12.68 0.35
CA ASP A 6 7.70 -12.21 -0.93
C ASP A 6 8.99 -11.42 -0.74
N ASN A 7 9.33 -11.03 0.51
CA ASN A 7 10.51 -10.22 0.83
C ASN A 7 10.71 -9.05 -0.15
N PRO A 8 9.71 -8.17 -0.32
CA PRO A 8 9.73 -7.16 -1.36
C PRO A 8 10.75 -6.07 -1.05
N ARG A 9 11.31 -5.47 -2.09
CA ARG A 9 12.23 -4.33 -1.94
C ARG A 9 11.49 -3.00 -1.78
N LEU A 10 10.31 -2.87 -2.34
CA LEU A 10 9.50 -1.65 -2.35
C LEU A 10 10.33 -0.40 -2.72
N ASN A 11 11.09 -0.51 -3.79
CA ASN A 11 11.94 0.54 -4.32
C ASN A 11 11.60 0.85 -5.77
N ASN A 12 11.92 2.06 -6.19
CA ASN A 12 11.85 2.44 -7.59
C ASN A 12 13.06 1.86 -8.36
N ARG A 13 12.80 1.08 -9.41
CA ARG A 13 13.87 0.41 -10.18
C ARG A 13 14.10 0.99 -11.57
N TYR A 14 13.08 1.58 -12.15
CA TYR A 14 13.09 1.96 -13.57
C TYR A 14 12.82 3.45 -13.81
N TRP A 15 12.33 4.15 -12.81
CA TRP A 15 12.05 5.57 -12.92
C TRP A 15 13.21 6.39 -12.37
N VAL A 16 13.77 7.24 -13.21
CA VAL A 16 14.81 8.19 -12.77
C VAL A 16 14.11 9.27 -11.96
N THR A 17 14.32 9.24 -10.66
CA THR A 17 13.76 10.25 -9.75
C THR A 17 14.59 11.53 -9.91
N PRO A 18 13.98 12.68 -10.24
CA PRO A 18 14.71 13.94 -10.29
C PRO A 18 15.38 14.25 -8.95
N PRO A 19 16.57 14.84 -8.91
CA PRO A 19 17.32 15.11 -7.67
C PRO A 19 16.58 15.95 -6.62
N GLN A 20 15.51 16.65 -7.03
CA GLN A 20 14.70 17.54 -6.17
C GLN A 20 13.38 16.91 -5.73
N SER A 21 13.07 15.68 -6.14
CA SER A 21 11.83 15.02 -5.72
C SER A 21 12.00 14.42 -4.33
N ALA A 22 10.91 14.44 -3.56
CA ALA A 22 10.85 13.82 -2.24
C ALA A 22 11.33 12.36 -2.31
N SER A 23 12.13 11.94 -1.35
CA SER A 23 12.62 10.57 -1.28
C SER A 23 11.44 9.62 -1.06
N LEU A 24 11.45 8.50 -1.78
CA LEU A 24 10.51 7.42 -1.58
C LEU A 24 10.61 6.90 -0.13
N VAL A 25 9.47 6.73 0.52
CA VAL A 25 9.37 6.10 1.83
C VAL A 25 8.68 4.74 1.67
N ARG A 26 9.27 3.70 2.21
CA ARG A 26 8.65 2.37 2.28
C ARG A 26 7.74 2.31 3.49
N MET A 27 6.52 1.82 3.30
CA MET A 27 5.57 1.59 4.39
C MET A 27 5.16 0.12 4.43
N VAL A 28 5.21 -0.48 5.59
CA VAL A 28 4.86 -1.88 5.79
C VAL A 28 3.94 -2.02 7.00
N ILE A 29 2.85 -2.76 6.83
CA ILE A 29 1.95 -3.14 7.91
C ILE A 29 2.41 -4.52 8.41
N ASP A 30 3.02 -4.54 9.58
CA ASP A 30 3.46 -5.75 10.28
C ASP A 30 2.97 -5.76 11.73
N PRO A 31 1.69 -6.09 11.96
CA PRO A 31 1.02 -5.93 13.25
C PRO A 31 1.75 -6.55 14.44
N HIS A 32 2.51 -7.62 14.19
CA HIS A 32 3.15 -8.44 15.23
C HIS A 32 4.67 -8.53 15.07
N LEU A 33 5.28 -7.67 14.25
CA LEU A 33 6.73 -7.61 14.00
C LEU A 33 7.33 -8.99 13.62
N ARG A 34 6.68 -9.65 12.66
CA ARG A 34 7.10 -10.99 12.21
C ARG A 34 8.09 -10.98 11.05
N VAL A 35 8.28 -9.83 10.41
CA VAL A 35 9.20 -9.74 9.27
C VAL A 35 10.63 -9.80 9.78
N PRO A 36 11.44 -10.79 9.32
CA PRO A 36 12.80 -10.95 9.78
C PRO A 36 13.71 -9.76 9.47
N ALA A 37 14.64 -9.44 10.37
CA ALA A 37 15.56 -8.30 10.24
C ALA A 37 16.45 -8.35 8.99
N GLY A 38 16.71 -9.53 8.43
CA GLY A 38 17.51 -9.70 7.21
C GLY A 38 16.73 -9.46 5.89
N TYR A 39 15.48 -9.03 5.96
CA TYR A 39 14.67 -8.78 4.77
C TYR A 39 15.02 -7.44 4.11
N HIS A 40 14.74 -7.34 2.79
CA HIS A 40 15.08 -6.17 1.98
C HIS A 40 14.50 -4.86 2.48
N ILE A 41 13.36 -4.89 3.17
CA ILE A 41 12.77 -3.67 3.75
C ILE A 41 13.65 -3.06 4.85
N PHE A 42 14.58 -3.83 5.42
CA PHE A 42 15.54 -3.39 6.45
C PHE A 42 16.96 -3.18 5.91
N ASP A 43 17.15 -3.10 4.60
CA ASP A 43 18.45 -2.87 3.96
C ASP A 43 19.00 -1.44 4.12
N HIS A 44 18.27 -0.59 4.81
CA HIS A 44 18.58 0.84 5.05
C HIS A 44 18.80 1.69 3.80
N SER A 45 18.45 1.20 2.61
CA SER A 45 18.60 1.97 1.36
C SER A 45 17.58 3.11 1.24
N LEU A 46 16.44 3.00 1.91
CA LEU A 46 15.35 3.98 1.91
C LEU A 46 14.77 4.14 3.32
N PRO A 47 14.21 5.33 3.65
CA PRO A 47 13.39 5.48 4.84
C PRO A 47 12.27 4.44 4.86
N THR A 48 12.08 3.78 6.00
CA THR A 48 11.12 2.67 6.13
C THR A 48 10.27 2.85 7.39
N TRP A 49 8.96 2.77 7.26
CA TRP A 49 8.01 2.86 8.35
C TRP A 49 7.29 1.53 8.53
N ILE A 50 7.36 0.98 9.74
CA ILE A 50 6.73 -0.29 10.11
C ILE A 50 5.57 -0.02 11.06
N PHE A 51 4.36 -0.15 10.57
CA PHE A 51 3.15 0.01 11.38
C PHE A 51 2.81 -1.28 12.11
N ASN A 52 2.73 -1.24 13.43
CA ASN A 52 2.56 -2.42 14.28
C ASN A 52 1.72 -2.09 15.53
N PHE A 53 1.33 -3.11 16.31
CA PHE A 53 0.56 -2.92 17.55
C PHE A 53 1.41 -3.07 18.83
N LEU A 54 2.73 -3.26 18.73
CA LEU A 54 3.57 -3.64 19.86
C LEU A 54 4.38 -2.47 20.41
N GLU A 55 5.11 -1.75 19.54
CA GLU A 55 6.08 -0.77 19.98
C GLU A 55 6.26 0.41 19.03
N SER A 56 6.75 1.53 19.56
CA SER A 56 7.31 2.64 18.78
C SER A 56 8.80 2.73 19.07
N ARG A 57 9.63 2.73 18.02
CA ARG A 57 11.09 2.93 18.14
C ARG A 57 11.67 3.41 16.81
N GLU A 58 12.90 3.90 16.84
CA GLU A 58 13.65 4.29 15.65
C GLU A 58 15.04 3.62 15.68
N GLN A 59 15.51 3.22 14.49
CA GLN A 59 16.86 2.69 14.32
C GLN A 59 17.32 3.01 12.87
N GLY A 60 18.37 3.84 12.76
CA GLY A 60 18.83 4.32 11.47
C GLY A 60 17.73 5.09 10.75
N ASN A 61 17.38 4.68 9.54
CA ASN A 61 16.28 5.25 8.76
C ASN A 61 14.97 4.44 8.83
N THR A 62 14.87 3.53 9.79
CA THR A 62 13.65 2.73 10.03
C THR A 62 12.94 3.23 11.28
N ARG A 63 11.64 3.46 11.15
CA ARG A 63 10.73 3.85 12.24
C ARG A 63 9.68 2.78 12.44
N TRP A 64 9.52 2.31 13.67
CA TRP A 64 8.39 1.49 14.09
C TRP A 64 7.36 2.40 14.71
N ILE A 65 6.15 2.34 14.20
CA ILE A 65 5.02 3.18 14.62
C ILE A 65 3.97 2.27 15.24
N ARG A 66 3.73 2.44 16.53
CA ARG A 66 2.69 1.69 17.21
C ARG A 66 1.33 2.29 16.88
N LEU A 67 0.44 1.44 16.39
CA LEU A 67 -0.96 1.75 16.17
C LEU A 67 -1.81 1.43 17.41
N GLU A 68 -2.90 2.14 17.56
CA GLU A 68 -3.93 1.88 18.55
C GLU A 68 -4.88 0.80 18.03
N SER A 69 -5.15 -0.23 18.83
CA SER A 69 -5.95 -1.38 18.40
C SER A 69 -7.46 -1.11 18.32
N ASP A 70 -7.92 -0.07 18.99
CA ASP A 70 -9.31 0.39 19.04
C ASP A 70 -9.68 1.42 17.98
N ARG A 71 -8.72 1.79 17.10
CA ARG A 71 -8.91 2.75 16.01
C ARG A 71 -8.69 2.10 14.64
N PRO A 72 -9.38 2.59 13.59
CA PRO A 72 -9.18 2.09 12.23
C PRO A 72 -7.73 2.22 11.77
N VAL A 73 -7.14 1.12 11.32
CA VAL A 73 -5.72 1.05 10.93
C VAL A 73 -5.40 1.98 9.77
N VAL A 74 -6.27 2.03 8.74
CA VAL A 74 -6.04 2.84 7.54
C VAL A 74 -5.98 4.32 7.88
N GLU A 75 -6.91 4.80 8.71
CA GLU A 75 -6.94 6.20 9.16
C GLU A 75 -5.67 6.58 9.91
N GLN A 76 -5.17 5.71 10.78
CA GLN A 76 -3.94 5.96 11.53
C GLN A 76 -2.72 6.02 10.61
N ILE A 77 -2.62 5.11 9.63
CA ILE A 77 -1.53 5.09 8.66
C ILE A 77 -1.54 6.36 7.80
N LEU A 78 -2.70 6.70 7.24
CA LEU A 78 -2.84 7.89 6.40
C LEU A 78 -2.65 9.19 7.21
N GLY A 79 -3.16 9.24 8.44
CA GLY A 79 -2.93 10.36 9.35
C GLY A 79 -1.45 10.56 9.67
N TYR A 80 -0.72 9.46 9.92
CA TYR A 80 0.73 9.54 10.14
C TYR A 80 1.45 10.01 8.87
N ALA A 81 1.12 9.45 7.70
CA ALA A 81 1.71 9.84 6.42
C ALA A 81 1.47 11.34 6.12
N HIS A 82 0.25 11.82 6.34
CA HIS A 82 -0.09 13.24 6.20
C HIS A 82 0.71 14.12 7.16
N ALA A 83 0.82 13.75 8.44
CA ALA A 83 1.63 14.48 9.43
C ALA A 83 3.12 14.54 9.06
N GLN A 84 3.61 13.55 8.29
CA GLN A 84 4.97 13.54 7.73
C GLN A 84 5.04 14.20 6.33
N GLN A 85 3.97 14.89 5.90
CA GLN A 85 3.88 15.64 4.65
C GLN A 85 4.03 14.80 3.38
N LEU A 86 3.68 13.52 3.43
CA LEU A 86 3.58 12.71 2.21
C LEU A 86 2.35 13.12 1.39
N GLN A 87 2.56 13.34 0.10
CA GLN A 87 1.53 13.82 -0.83
C GLN A 87 0.65 12.67 -1.36
N SER A 88 1.24 11.48 -1.50
CA SER A 88 0.55 10.31 -2.03
C SER A 88 1.19 9.03 -1.54
N CYS A 89 0.44 7.93 -1.53
CA CYS A 89 0.99 6.61 -1.32
C CYS A 89 0.38 5.60 -2.30
N ILE A 90 1.19 4.65 -2.73
CA ILE A 90 0.73 3.50 -3.50
C ILE A 90 0.52 2.34 -2.54
N VAL A 91 -0.69 1.81 -2.52
CA VAL A 91 -1.01 0.63 -1.72
C VAL A 91 -0.88 -0.60 -2.60
N GLU A 92 0.21 -1.31 -2.39
CA GLU A 92 0.47 -2.62 -2.99
C GLU A 92 0.36 -3.66 -1.88
N GLY A 93 -0.37 -4.70 -2.09
CA GLY A 93 -0.45 -5.68 -1.03
C GLY A 93 -1.33 -6.86 -1.36
N GLY A 94 -1.36 -7.82 -0.45
CA GLY A 94 -2.31 -8.93 -0.52
C GLY A 94 -3.75 -8.45 -0.31
N ALA A 95 -4.70 -9.30 -0.68
CA ALA A 95 -6.13 -9.01 -0.63
C ALA A 95 -6.61 -8.39 0.70
N ALA A 96 -6.04 -8.80 1.84
CA ALA A 96 -6.42 -8.26 3.15
C ALA A 96 -6.11 -6.76 3.28
N THR A 97 -4.92 -6.32 2.89
CA THR A 97 -4.53 -4.90 2.94
C THR A 97 -5.40 -4.08 1.98
N LEU A 98 -5.52 -4.53 0.73
CA LEU A 98 -6.35 -3.83 -0.26
C LEU A 98 -7.81 -3.72 0.18
N ASN A 99 -8.38 -4.80 0.73
CA ASN A 99 -9.75 -4.78 1.25
C ASN A 99 -9.95 -3.76 2.39
N HIS A 100 -8.95 -3.56 3.27
CA HIS A 100 -9.04 -2.55 4.31
C HIS A 100 -9.12 -1.13 3.73
N PHE A 101 -8.29 -0.81 2.72
CA PHE A 101 -8.36 0.49 2.05
C PHE A 101 -9.64 0.68 1.25
N ILE A 102 -10.10 -0.35 0.52
CA ILE A 102 -11.36 -0.29 -0.23
C ILE A 102 -12.54 -0.07 0.73
N ALA A 103 -12.60 -0.85 1.81
CA ALA A 103 -13.69 -0.76 2.79
C ALA A 103 -13.71 0.56 3.57
N SER A 104 -12.55 1.19 3.78
CA SER A 104 -12.46 2.49 4.44
C SER A 104 -12.95 3.65 3.56
N GLY A 105 -13.01 3.47 2.22
CA GLY A 105 -13.28 4.54 1.27
C GLY A 105 -12.16 5.59 1.18
N LEU A 106 -11.02 5.37 1.83
CA LEU A 106 -9.88 6.30 1.86
C LEU A 106 -8.87 5.94 0.75
N TRP A 107 -9.31 6.03 -0.48
CA TRP A 107 -8.50 5.85 -1.67
C TRP A 107 -9.04 6.73 -2.80
N ASP A 108 -8.19 7.17 -3.70
CA ASP A 108 -8.55 8.09 -4.79
C ASP A 108 -8.67 7.33 -6.11
N GLU A 109 -7.64 6.55 -6.44
CA GLU A 109 -7.53 5.83 -7.71
C GLU A 109 -7.10 4.38 -7.50
N ALA A 110 -7.55 3.50 -8.41
CA ALA A 110 -7.11 2.12 -8.45
C ALA A 110 -6.75 1.70 -9.88
N ARG A 111 -5.66 0.94 -10.01
CA ARG A 111 -5.30 0.25 -11.25
C ARG A 111 -5.50 -1.23 -11.06
N VAL A 112 -6.33 -1.81 -11.92
CA VAL A 112 -6.61 -3.24 -11.93
C VAL A 112 -6.12 -3.84 -13.24
N ILE A 113 -5.28 -4.85 -13.12
CA ILE A 113 -4.77 -5.59 -14.28
C ILE A 113 -5.58 -6.89 -14.37
N TYR A 114 -6.30 -7.04 -15.49
CA TYR A 114 -7.04 -8.26 -15.80
C TYR A 114 -6.23 -9.09 -16.77
N SER A 115 -5.81 -10.28 -16.32
CA SER A 115 -5.11 -11.25 -17.16
C SER A 115 -6.09 -12.27 -17.72
N THR A 116 -5.81 -12.74 -18.95
CA THR A 116 -6.50 -13.89 -19.54
C THR A 116 -6.14 -15.19 -18.84
N ASN A 117 -5.00 -15.22 -18.13
CA ASN A 117 -4.53 -16.39 -17.39
C ASN A 117 -5.28 -16.53 -16.05
N LEU A 118 -6.14 -17.53 -15.96
CA LEU A 118 -6.85 -17.85 -14.72
C LEU A 118 -6.03 -18.81 -13.87
N LEU A 119 -5.76 -18.42 -12.61
CA LEU A 119 -5.00 -19.25 -11.66
C LEU A 119 -5.81 -20.46 -11.16
N GLY A 120 -7.12 -20.47 -11.35
CA GLY A 120 -8.03 -21.57 -11.02
C GLY A 120 -8.20 -21.86 -9.51
N ARG A 121 -7.20 -21.56 -8.69
CA ARG A 121 -7.21 -21.72 -7.22
C ARG A 121 -6.48 -20.56 -6.57
N GLY A 122 -6.93 -20.14 -5.38
CA GLY A 122 -6.28 -19.07 -4.62
C GLY A 122 -7.27 -18.18 -3.88
N LEU A 123 -6.78 -17.07 -3.34
CA LEU A 123 -7.61 -16.03 -2.77
C LEU A 123 -8.22 -15.21 -3.89
N PRO A 124 -9.54 -14.91 -3.84
CA PRO A 124 -10.15 -14.02 -4.80
C PRO A 124 -9.53 -12.64 -4.73
N ALA A 125 -9.44 -11.96 -5.88
CA ALA A 125 -9.02 -10.57 -5.94
C ALA A 125 -10.02 -9.69 -5.17
N PRO A 126 -9.56 -8.60 -4.53
CA PRO A 126 -10.44 -7.61 -3.93
C PRO A 126 -11.41 -7.05 -4.97
N LEU A 127 -12.65 -6.80 -4.56
CA LEU A 127 -13.63 -6.13 -5.39
C LEU A 127 -13.69 -4.65 -5.02
N LEU A 128 -13.49 -3.79 -6.01
CA LEU A 128 -13.65 -2.35 -5.82
C LEU A 128 -15.11 -2.02 -5.52
N GLN A 129 -15.32 -1.13 -4.56
CA GLN A 129 -16.62 -0.57 -4.21
C GLN A 129 -16.57 0.93 -4.48
N ASN A 130 -17.72 1.52 -4.89
CA ASN A 130 -17.82 2.94 -5.18
C ASN A 130 -16.72 3.40 -6.16
N ALA A 131 -16.57 2.68 -7.26
CA ALA A 131 -15.54 2.89 -8.26
C ALA A 131 -16.14 3.15 -9.63
N GLN A 132 -15.66 4.16 -10.31
CA GLN A 132 -15.98 4.47 -11.70
C GLN A 132 -14.79 4.12 -12.59
N LEU A 133 -15.02 3.35 -13.63
CA LEU A 133 -14.02 3.11 -14.67
C LEU A 133 -13.80 4.42 -15.46
N ILE A 134 -12.54 4.86 -15.48
CA ILE A 134 -12.13 6.09 -16.18
C ILE A 134 -11.46 5.75 -17.51
N GLU A 135 -10.61 4.76 -17.51
CA GLU A 135 -9.82 4.39 -18.69
C GLU A 135 -9.54 2.88 -18.72
N GLU A 136 -9.48 2.34 -19.92
CA GLU A 136 -9.06 0.96 -20.16
C GLU A 136 -8.03 0.93 -21.29
N ILE A 137 -6.91 0.26 -21.05
CA ILE A 137 -5.82 0.10 -22.05
C ILE A 137 -5.52 -1.38 -22.21
N ALA A 138 -5.43 -1.83 -23.46
CA ALA A 138 -4.92 -3.15 -23.78
C ALA A 138 -3.39 -3.19 -23.63
N CYS A 139 -2.88 -4.21 -22.95
CA CYS A 139 -1.45 -4.44 -22.76
C CYS A 139 -1.12 -5.91 -23.09
N GLY A 140 -0.82 -6.19 -24.36
CA GLY A 140 -0.72 -7.55 -24.86
C GLY A 140 -2.05 -8.28 -24.78
N GLU A 141 -2.07 -9.41 -24.07
CA GLU A 141 -3.30 -10.17 -23.80
C GLU A 141 -4.05 -9.68 -22.53
N ASP A 142 -3.43 -8.80 -21.76
CA ASP A 142 -3.99 -8.27 -20.54
C ASP A 142 -4.71 -6.93 -20.77
N ARG A 143 -5.54 -6.51 -19.83
CA ARG A 143 -6.18 -5.21 -19.79
C ARG A 143 -5.82 -4.49 -18.50
N ILE A 144 -5.48 -3.21 -18.60
CA ILE A 144 -5.24 -2.32 -17.47
C ILE A 144 -6.41 -1.37 -17.38
N CYS A 145 -7.13 -1.40 -16.28
CA CYS A 145 -8.29 -0.55 -16.03
C CYS A 145 -7.96 0.44 -14.91
N TRP A 146 -8.23 1.72 -15.15
CA TRP A 146 -8.14 2.80 -14.16
C TRP A 146 -9.51 3.11 -13.60
N TYR A 147 -9.61 3.11 -12.29
CA TYR A 147 -10.82 3.45 -11.57
C TYR A 147 -10.57 4.65 -10.67
N GLN A 148 -11.55 5.51 -10.55
CA GLN A 148 -11.62 6.59 -9.57
C GLN A 148 -12.65 6.25 -8.51
N HIS A 149 -12.35 6.59 -7.26
CA HIS A 149 -13.31 6.45 -6.17
C HIS A 149 -14.43 7.49 -6.32
N ILE A 150 -15.66 7.02 -6.20
CA ILE A 150 -16.84 7.88 -6.16
C ILE A 150 -17.25 8.01 -4.70
N GLN A 151 -17.16 9.22 -4.16
CA GLN A 151 -17.76 9.47 -2.85
C GLN A 151 -19.27 9.36 -2.96
N PRO A 152 -19.96 8.59 -2.10
CA PRO A 152 -21.41 8.57 -2.09
C PRO A 152 -21.92 9.99 -1.83
N GLU A 153 -22.86 10.46 -2.64
CA GLU A 153 -23.49 11.75 -2.45
C GLU A 153 -24.15 11.79 -1.06
N GLY A 154 -23.64 12.62 -0.15
CA GLY A 154 -24.29 12.79 1.15
C GLY A 154 -23.40 13.14 2.36
N PHE A 155 -22.11 13.40 2.18
CA PHE A 155 -21.28 13.95 3.26
C PHE A 155 -20.68 15.29 2.85
N SER A 156 -21.46 16.35 3.04
CA SER A 156 -21.01 17.76 3.10
C SER A 156 -21.06 18.25 4.53
#